data_49b1e1e48dd98672c7901c729b374fd0
#
_entry.id   49b1e1e48dd98672c7901c729b374fd0
#
_cell.length_a   1.000
_cell.length_b   1.000
_cell.length_c   1.000
_cell.angle_alpha   90.00
_cell.angle_beta   90.00
_cell.angle_gamma   90.00
#
_symmetry.space_group_name_H-M   'P 1'
#
loop_
_entity.id
_entity.type
_entity.pdbx_description
1 polymer ?
#
loop_
_entity_poly.entity_id
_entity_poly.type
_entity_poly.pdbx_seq_one_letter_code
_entity_poly.pdbx_strand_id
1 'polypeptide(L)'
;MTNVLVIGAGPAGLAAARFARLQGASVTILDSSDEIGGQYWRHLPLSRPSERERLLHHGWARFVQLRAELEGDGGCRVLTNAQVWAIELADGKPGIVHVAVGEPDGVDRDQLELRPDGIVLATGAYDRTLPFPGWDLPGVFTAGAAQALAKGERVSVGQRVVVAGAGPFLLPVAASLAQTGSTVLGVFEASTPARLAAGWLPKPWELIRAAKKGGELAGYISNHVRNRIP
;
A
#
# COMPACT_ATOMS: atom_id res chain seq x y z
N MET A 1 16.79 26.46 4.31
CA MET A 1 16.50 25.05 4.68
C MET A 1 15.69 24.45 3.55
N THR A 2 16.13 23.36 2.96
CA THR A 2 15.42 22.74 1.82
C THR A 2 14.07 22.21 2.27
N ASN A 3 13.00 22.54 1.54
CA ASN A 3 11.65 22.09 1.79
C ASN A 3 11.27 20.98 0.81
N VAL A 4 11.04 19.78 1.31
CA VAL A 4 10.70 18.61 0.51
C VAL A 4 9.24 18.22 0.74
N LEU A 5 8.50 18.08 -0.35
CA LEU A 5 7.14 17.56 -0.33
C LEU A 5 7.15 16.08 -0.73
N VAL A 6 6.56 15.24 0.10
CA VAL A 6 6.38 13.81 -0.17
C VAL A 6 4.89 13.54 -0.40
N ILE A 7 4.54 13.05 -1.58
CA ILE A 7 3.16 12.72 -1.96
C ILE A 7 2.96 11.21 -1.85
N GLY A 8 2.19 10.79 -0.85
CA GLY A 8 1.94 9.42 -0.45
C GLY A 8 2.69 9.02 0.82
N ALA A 9 1.97 8.61 1.86
CA ALA A 9 2.49 8.16 3.15
C ALA A 9 2.57 6.62 3.28
N GLY A 10 2.73 5.92 2.15
CA GLY A 10 3.06 4.50 2.15
C GLY A 10 4.53 4.24 2.52
N PRO A 11 5.00 2.97 2.51
CA PRO A 11 6.35 2.61 2.91
C PRO A 11 7.45 3.43 2.23
N ALA A 12 7.30 3.70 0.94
CA ALA A 12 8.27 4.46 0.15
C ALA A 12 8.32 5.93 0.59
N GLY A 13 7.14 6.57 0.75
CA GLY A 13 7.05 7.97 1.16
C GLY A 13 7.57 8.20 2.58
N LEU A 14 7.19 7.33 3.53
CA LEU A 14 7.68 7.42 4.91
C LEU A 14 9.21 7.23 4.99
N ALA A 15 9.77 6.30 4.20
CA ALA A 15 11.22 6.10 4.14
C ALA A 15 11.93 7.32 3.52
N ALA A 16 11.38 7.90 2.45
CA ALA A 16 11.92 9.10 1.81
C ALA A 16 11.87 10.32 2.75
N ALA A 17 10.74 10.51 3.45
CA ALA A 17 10.58 11.57 4.43
C ALA A 17 11.63 11.47 5.55
N ARG A 18 11.79 10.27 6.13
CA ARG A 18 12.80 10.02 7.16
C ARG A 18 14.21 10.34 6.65
N PHE A 19 14.54 9.90 5.43
CA PHE A 19 15.85 10.17 4.86
C PHE A 19 16.07 11.68 4.63
N ALA A 20 15.09 12.39 4.10
CA ALA A 20 15.16 13.84 3.91
C ALA A 20 15.34 14.59 5.25
N ARG A 21 14.65 14.16 6.29
CA ARG A 21 14.81 14.69 7.65
C ARG A 21 16.22 14.48 8.20
N LEU A 22 16.79 13.30 8.02
CA LEU A 22 18.17 13.00 8.41
C LEU A 22 19.21 13.87 7.69
N GLN A 23 18.88 14.39 6.51
CA GLN A 23 19.70 15.35 5.75
C GLN A 23 19.39 16.82 6.12
N GLY A 24 18.56 17.06 7.12
CA GLY A 24 18.24 18.41 7.61
C GLY A 24 17.20 19.17 6.77
N ALA A 25 16.49 18.51 5.85
CA ALA A 25 15.40 19.14 5.11
C ALA A 25 14.15 19.31 6.00
N SER A 26 13.34 20.33 5.77
CA SER A 26 11.97 20.41 6.23
C SER A 26 11.10 19.52 5.32
N VAL A 27 10.20 18.72 5.89
CA VAL A 27 9.40 17.76 5.12
C VAL A 27 7.91 17.95 5.37
N THR A 28 7.13 17.98 4.29
CA THR A 28 5.67 17.84 4.36
C THR A 28 5.28 16.55 3.66
N ILE A 29 4.52 15.70 4.34
CA ILE A 29 3.97 14.45 3.79
C ILE A 29 2.49 14.67 3.55
N LEU A 30 2.00 14.34 2.37
CA LEU A 30 0.58 14.35 2.01
C LEU A 30 0.12 12.92 1.75
N ASP A 31 -1.03 12.54 2.31
CA ASP A 31 -1.71 11.30 1.95
C ASP A 31 -3.21 11.55 1.77
N SER A 32 -3.79 10.95 0.76
CA SER A 32 -5.22 11.07 0.46
C SER A 32 -6.09 10.21 1.39
N SER A 33 -5.50 9.29 2.13
CA SER A 33 -6.19 8.47 3.13
C SER A 33 -6.27 9.21 4.48
N ASP A 34 -7.15 8.75 5.33
CA ASP A 34 -7.29 9.21 6.73
C ASP A 34 -6.14 8.77 7.63
N GLU A 35 -5.48 7.65 7.31
CA GLU A 35 -4.35 7.10 8.04
C GLU A 35 -3.13 6.89 7.13
N ILE A 36 -1.94 7.09 7.69
CA ILE A 36 -0.68 6.81 7.00
C ILE A 36 -0.38 5.30 6.98
N GLY A 37 0.50 4.85 6.08
CA GLY A 37 0.87 3.44 5.92
C GLY A 37 0.59 2.90 4.53
N GLY A 38 -0.28 3.58 3.77
CA GLY A 38 -0.67 3.22 2.41
C GLY A 38 -1.28 1.82 2.35
N GLN A 39 -1.25 1.18 1.19
CA GLN A 39 -1.84 -0.15 0.99
C GLN A 39 -1.12 -1.27 1.76
N TYR A 40 0.18 -1.10 1.99
CA TYR A 40 0.99 -2.14 2.63
C TYR A 40 0.69 -2.28 4.12
N TRP A 41 0.61 -1.14 4.83
CA TRP A 41 0.29 -1.06 6.26
C TRP A 41 -1.11 -0.48 6.51
N ARG A 42 -2.05 -0.70 5.59
CA ARG A 42 -3.44 -0.29 5.79
C ARG A 42 -4.01 -0.99 7.02
N HIS A 43 -4.48 -0.23 7.98
CA HIS A 43 -4.89 -0.69 9.29
C HIS A 43 -6.17 0.01 9.74
N LEU A 44 -6.76 -0.46 10.82
CA LEU A 44 -7.88 0.23 11.46
C LEU A 44 -7.43 1.61 11.97
N PRO A 45 -8.33 2.60 12.00
CA PRO A 45 -8.03 3.88 12.62
C PRO A 45 -7.48 3.71 14.04
N LEU A 46 -6.55 4.58 14.44
CA LEU A 46 -5.94 4.51 15.78
C LEU A 46 -6.94 4.63 16.92
N SER A 47 -8.11 5.23 16.67
CA SER A 47 -9.24 5.26 17.61
C SER A 47 -9.85 3.89 17.86
N ARG A 48 -9.54 2.89 17.02
CA ARG A 48 -10.02 1.50 17.10
C ARG A 48 -8.83 0.53 17.05
N PRO A 49 -7.94 0.54 18.04
CA PRO A 49 -6.73 -0.29 18.02
C PRO A 49 -7.09 -1.77 17.99
N SER A 50 -6.28 -2.55 17.26
CA SER A 50 -6.44 -4.00 17.15
C SER A 50 -5.13 -4.71 17.45
N GLU A 51 -5.18 -5.74 18.30
CA GLU A 51 -4.03 -6.61 18.58
C GLU A 51 -3.61 -7.44 17.36
N ARG A 52 -4.48 -7.55 16.36
CA ARG A 52 -4.23 -8.33 15.14
C ARG A 52 -3.34 -7.64 14.11
N GLU A 53 -2.96 -6.37 14.30
CA GLU A 53 -2.12 -5.64 13.34
C GLU A 53 -0.80 -6.36 13.06
N ARG A 54 -0.16 -6.92 14.10
CA ARG A 54 1.07 -7.69 13.97
C ARG A 54 0.93 -8.98 13.15
N LEU A 55 -0.26 -9.56 13.13
CA LEU A 55 -0.55 -10.78 12.37
C LEU A 55 -0.82 -10.48 10.89
N LEU A 56 -1.49 -9.35 10.64
CA LEU A 56 -1.93 -8.95 9.29
C LEU A 56 -0.87 -8.20 8.51
N HIS A 57 0.17 -7.66 9.19
CA HIS A 57 1.15 -6.80 8.56
C HIS A 57 2.58 -7.24 8.81
N HIS A 58 3.33 -7.47 7.75
CA HIS A 58 4.78 -7.64 7.84
C HIS A 58 5.44 -6.32 8.26
N GLY A 59 6.36 -6.41 9.23
CA GLY A 59 7.12 -5.25 9.68
C GLY A 59 6.30 -4.20 10.43
N TRP A 60 5.20 -4.58 11.06
CA TRP A 60 4.33 -3.67 11.81
C TRP A 60 5.09 -2.83 12.86
N ALA A 61 5.97 -3.47 13.64
CA ALA A 61 6.76 -2.76 14.63
C ALA A 61 7.64 -1.66 14.02
N ARG A 62 8.20 -1.91 12.83
CA ARG A 62 8.97 -0.90 12.09
C ARG A 62 8.10 0.26 11.62
N PHE A 63 6.88 -0.02 11.18
CA PHE A 63 5.93 1.02 10.80
C PHE A 63 5.59 1.92 12.01
N VAL A 64 5.25 1.32 13.15
CA VAL A 64 4.92 2.06 14.37
C VAL A 64 6.08 2.95 14.82
N GLN A 65 7.31 2.42 14.77
CA GLN A 65 8.50 3.19 15.08
C GLN A 65 8.70 4.36 14.10
N LEU A 66 8.63 4.10 12.80
CA LEU A 66 8.82 5.11 11.75
C LEU A 66 7.75 6.20 11.82
N ARG A 67 6.50 5.82 12.09
CA ARG A 67 5.40 6.74 12.34
C ARG A 67 5.72 7.67 13.52
N ALA A 68 6.07 7.09 14.66
CA ALA A 68 6.39 7.85 15.87
C ALA A 68 7.60 8.79 15.69
N GLU A 69 8.63 8.35 14.96
CA GLU A 69 9.78 9.18 14.60
C GLU A 69 9.36 10.42 13.79
N LEU A 70 8.52 10.25 12.76
CA LEU A 70 8.13 11.34 11.88
C LEU A 70 7.07 12.25 12.49
N GLU A 71 6.10 11.72 13.22
CA GLU A 71 5.06 12.51 13.90
C GLU A 71 5.66 13.31 15.09
N GLY A 72 6.70 12.80 15.75
CA GLY A 72 7.41 13.47 16.81
C GLY A 72 8.48 14.46 16.34
N ASP A 73 8.80 14.51 15.07
CA ASP A 73 9.83 15.41 14.51
C ASP A 73 9.23 16.77 14.13
N GLY A 74 9.57 17.82 14.86
CA GLY A 74 9.09 19.20 14.61
C GLY A 74 9.41 19.77 13.21
N GLY A 75 10.30 19.13 12.44
CA GLY A 75 10.59 19.49 11.05
C GLY A 75 9.83 18.64 10.02
N CYS A 76 8.95 17.74 10.46
CA CYS A 76 8.10 16.91 9.62
C CYS A 76 6.63 17.24 9.90
N ARG A 77 5.91 17.60 8.85
CA ARG A 77 4.44 17.81 8.90
C ARG A 77 3.76 16.71 8.11
N VAL A 78 2.79 16.03 8.73
CA VAL A 78 1.97 15.02 8.07
C VAL A 78 0.55 15.55 7.91
N LEU A 79 0.01 15.49 6.69
CA LEU A 79 -1.35 15.85 6.35
C LEU A 79 -2.03 14.63 5.72
N THR A 80 -3.02 14.11 6.40
CA THR A 80 -3.94 13.07 5.89
C THR A 80 -5.19 13.72 5.29
N ASN A 81 -6.02 12.94 4.60
CA ASN A 81 -7.15 13.46 3.81
C ASN A 81 -6.72 14.61 2.88
N ALA A 82 -5.47 14.55 2.39
CA ALA A 82 -4.84 15.60 1.60
C ALA A 82 -4.63 15.11 0.16
N GLN A 83 -5.47 15.56 -0.74
CA GLN A 83 -5.45 15.15 -2.15
C GLN A 83 -4.78 16.22 -3.01
N VAL A 84 -3.64 15.85 -3.61
CA VAL A 84 -3.00 16.68 -4.64
C VAL A 84 -3.82 16.55 -5.93
N TRP A 85 -4.28 17.68 -6.46
CA TRP A 85 -5.07 17.69 -7.70
C TRP A 85 -4.37 18.39 -8.86
N ALA A 86 -3.35 19.24 -8.58
CA ALA A 86 -2.51 19.82 -9.63
C ALA A 86 -1.10 20.09 -9.11
N ILE A 87 -0.12 20.02 -10.04
CA ILE A 87 1.26 20.39 -9.83
C ILE A 87 1.65 21.30 -10.99
N GLU A 88 1.97 22.55 -10.70
CA GLU A 88 2.54 23.48 -11.67
C GLU A 88 4.05 23.33 -11.70
N LEU A 89 4.62 23.42 -12.87
CA LEU A 89 6.07 23.42 -13.06
C LEU A 89 6.51 24.82 -13.53
N ALA A 90 7.57 25.33 -12.92
CA ALA A 90 8.22 26.58 -13.34
C ALA A 90 9.64 26.25 -13.79
N ASP A 91 9.95 26.47 -15.07
CA ASP A 91 11.26 26.18 -15.68
C ASP A 91 11.74 24.72 -15.42
N GLY A 92 10.81 23.75 -15.48
CA GLY A 92 11.10 22.34 -15.25
C GLY A 92 11.34 21.96 -13.78
N LYS A 93 11.13 22.89 -12.84
CA LYS A 93 11.20 22.65 -11.39
C LYS A 93 9.81 22.66 -10.77
N PRO A 94 9.64 22.07 -9.56
CA PRO A 94 8.39 22.20 -8.82
C PRO A 94 8.03 23.67 -8.60
N GLY A 95 6.84 24.05 -9.01
CA GLY A 95 6.27 25.37 -8.76
C GLY A 95 5.26 25.29 -7.62
N ILE A 96 3.97 25.38 -7.96
CA ILE A 96 2.89 25.32 -6.99
C ILE A 96 2.29 23.91 -7.00
N VAL A 97 2.08 23.36 -5.81
CA VAL A 97 1.32 22.12 -5.63
C VAL A 97 0.00 22.46 -4.96
N HIS A 98 -1.09 22.18 -5.65
CA HIS A 98 -2.45 22.45 -5.20
C HIS A 98 -3.00 21.22 -4.49
N VAL A 99 -3.50 21.42 -3.27
CA VAL A 99 -3.95 20.34 -2.39
C VAL A 99 -5.33 20.68 -1.83
N ALA A 100 -6.25 19.73 -1.91
CA ALA A 100 -7.52 19.79 -1.21
C ALA A 100 -7.44 18.92 0.04
N VAL A 101 -7.71 19.48 1.22
CA VAL A 101 -7.63 18.80 2.51
C VAL A 101 -9.02 18.72 3.14
N GLY A 102 -9.40 17.55 3.59
CA GLY A 102 -10.69 17.25 4.21
C GLY A 102 -11.27 15.95 3.68
N GLU A 103 -12.44 15.56 4.19
CA GLU A 103 -13.13 14.34 3.77
C GLU A 103 -13.23 14.26 2.24
N PRO A 104 -12.94 13.09 1.63
CA PRO A 104 -12.88 12.95 0.16
C PRO A 104 -14.12 13.42 -0.58
N ASP A 105 -15.29 13.17 0.01
CA ASP A 105 -16.60 13.55 -0.54
C ASP A 105 -17.16 14.84 0.10
N GLY A 106 -16.36 15.53 0.93
CA GLY A 106 -16.73 16.76 1.59
C GLY A 106 -16.83 17.93 0.59
N VAL A 107 -17.84 18.78 0.75
CA VAL A 107 -18.05 19.97 -0.09
C VAL A 107 -17.18 21.16 0.37
N ASP A 108 -16.80 21.20 1.64
CA ASP A 108 -16.03 22.29 2.26
C ASP A 108 -14.59 21.82 2.55
N ARG A 109 -13.84 21.49 1.49
CA ARG A 109 -12.44 21.09 1.61
C ARG A 109 -11.52 22.30 1.59
N ASP A 110 -10.61 22.37 2.53
CA ASP A 110 -9.59 23.42 2.58
C ASP A 110 -8.67 23.33 1.36
N GLN A 111 -8.39 24.48 0.73
CA GLN A 111 -7.46 24.55 -0.38
C GLN A 111 -6.11 25.07 0.12
N LEU A 112 -5.04 24.30 -0.16
CA LEU A 112 -3.68 24.68 0.17
C LEU A 112 -2.84 24.81 -1.10
N GLU A 113 -1.96 25.80 -1.12
CA GLU A 113 -0.90 25.93 -2.10
C GLU A 113 0.45 25.73 -1.40
N LEU A 114 1.22 24.76 -1.86
CA LEU A 114 2.54 24.46 -1.35
C LEU A 114 3.59 24.77 -2.42
N ARG A 115 4.72 25.30 -1.99
CA ARG A 115 5.86 25.65 -2.87
C ARG A 115 7.13 24.96 -2.37
N PRO A 116 7.29 23.65 -2.67
CA PRO A 116 8.46 22.91 -2.26
C PRO A 116 9.67 23.18 -3.17
N ASP A 117 10.88 23.00 -2.62
CA ASP A 117 12.11 22.97 -3.40
C ASP A 117 12.27 21.65 -4.16
N GLY A 118 11.66 20.57 -3.67
CA GLY A 118 11.66 19.25 -4.30
C GLY A 118 10.43 18.44 -3.96
N ILE A 119 10.02 17.57 -4.89
CA ILE A 119 8.87 16.68 -4.71
C ILE A 119 9.33 15.22 -4.82
N VAL A 120 8.87 14.39 -3.91
CA VAL A 120 8.97 12.92 -3.97
C VAL A 120 7.59 12.36 -4.27
N LEU A 121 7.43 11.73 -5.42
CA LEU A 121 6.20 11.01 -5.78
C LEU A 121 6.27 9.58 -5.25
N ALA A 122 5.48 9.28 -4.24
CA ALA A 122 5.40 7.96 -3.60
C ALA A 122 3.94 7.48 -3.53
N THR A 123 3.18 7.76 -4.58
CA THR A 123 1.72 7.57 -4.68
C THR A 123 1.28 6.10 -4.73
N GLY A 124 2.24 5.17 -4.83
CA GLY A 124 1.94 3.74 -4.88
C GLY A 124 1.38 3.30 -6.23
N ALA A 125 0.54 2.28 -6.18
CA ALA A 125 -0.09 1.72 -7.37
C ALA A 125 -1.54 1.33 -7.06
N TYR A 126 -2.38 1.41 -8.08
CA TYR A 126 -3.76 0.94 -8.05
C TYR A 126 -3.89 -0.34 -8.88
N ASP A 127 -4.87 -1.16 -8.52
CA ASP A 127 -5.20 -2.35 -9.31
C ASP A 127 -5.68 -1.95 -10.71
N ARG A 128 -5.15 -2.63 -11.70
CA ARG A 128 -5.67 -2.55 -13.04
C ARG A 128 -6.85 -3.51 -13.17
N THR A 129 -8.05 -2.98 -13.21
CA THR A 129 -9.25 -3.77 -13.46
C THR A 129 -9.27 -4.19 -14.94
N LEU A 130 -9.25 -5.51 -15.17
CA LEU A 130 -9.39 -6.08 -16.50
C LEU A 130 -10.82 -6.59 -16.65
N PRO A 131 -11.59 -6.12 -17.63
CA PRO A 131 -12.93 -6.63 -17.88
C PRO A 131 -12.88 -8.07 -18.39
N PHE A 132 -13.59 -8.95 -17.73
CA PHE A 132 -13.85 -10.34 -18.14
C PHE A 132 -15.36 -10.62 -17.97
N PRO A 133 -15.94 -11.60 -18.62
CA PRO A 133 -17.37 -11.88 -18.47
C PRO A 133 -17.75 -12.05 -16.99
N GLY A 134 -18.60 -11.15 -16.48
CA GLY A 134 -19.05 -11.13 -15.08
C GLY A 134 -18.18 -10.33 -14.09
N TRP A 135 -17.18 -9.56 -14.56
CA TRP A 135 -16.34 -8.73 -13.68
C TRP A 135 -17.10 -7.66 -12.89
N ASP A 136 -18.28 -7.28 -13.39
CA ASP A 136 -19.20 -6.29 -12.85
C ASP A 136 -20.31 -6.87 -11.95
N LEU A 137 -20.29 -8.19 -11.73
CA LEU A 137 -21.27 -8.83 -10.85
C LEU A 137 -20.98 -8.52 -9.37
N PRO A 138 -22.04 -8.44 -8.54
CA PRO A 138 -21.88 -8.35 -7.09
C PRO A 138 -21.03 -9.50 -6.54
N GLY A 139 -20.07 -9.16 -5.68
CA GLY A 139 -19.14 -10.15 -5.11
C GLY A 139 -17.84 -10.32 -5.89
N VAL A 140 -17.65 -9.62 -7.01
CA VAL A 140 -16.38 -9.54 -7.73
C VAL A 140 -15.62 -8.30 -7.25
N PHE A 141 -14.40 -8.51 -6.77
CA PHE A 141 -13.53 -7.46 -6.24
C PHE A 141 -12.15 -7.55 -6.88
N THR A 142 -11.48 -6.41 -7.06
CA THR A 142 -10.05 -6.45 -7.33
C THR A 142 -9.31 -6.98 -6.11
N ALA A 143 -8.14 -7.59 -6.32
CA ALA A 143 -7.34 -8.17 -5.25
C ALA A 143 -6.95 -7.13 -4.18
N GLY A 144 -6.60 -5.92 -4.61
CA GLY A 144 -6.26 -4.81 -3.71
C GLY A 144 -7.47 -4.28 -2.94
N ALA A 145 -8.65 -4.17 -3.57
CA ALA A 145 -9.87 -3.78 -2.87
C ALA A 145 -10.25 -4.80 -1.78
N ALA A 146 -10.22 -6.09 -2.12
CA ALA A 146 -10.49 -7.16 -1.15
C ALA A 146 -9.51 -7.13 0.03
N GLN A 147 -8.21 -6.91 -0.24
CA GLN A 147 -7.21 -6.78 0.81
C GLN A 147 -7.38 -5.51 1.64
N ALA A 148 -7.76 -4.39 1.01
CA ALA A 148 -8.01 -3.13 1.70
C ALA A 148 -9.17 -3.27 2.70
N LEU A 149 -10.27 -3.88 2.31
CA LEU A 149 -11.41 -4.18 3.19
C LEU A 149 -10.99 -5.12 4.34
N ALA A 150 -10.23 -6.17 4.03
CA ALA A 150 -9.77 -7.12 5.04
C ALA A 150 -8.84 -6.48 6.08
N LYS A 151 -7.89 -5.63 5.65
CA LYS A 151 -6.89 -5.01 6.52
C LYS A 151 -7.36 -3.71 7.15
N GLY A 152 -8.01 -2.83 6.39
CA GLY A 152 -8.45 -1.52 6.85
C GLY A 152 -9.71 -1.57 7.68
N GLU A 153 -10.68 -2.36 7.24
CA GLU A 153 -12.02 -2.37 7.83
C GLU A 153 -12.33 -3.66 8.62
N ARG A 154 -11.49 -4.69 8.51
CA ARG A 154 -11.77 -6.06 9.04
C ARG A 154 -13.05 -6.65 8.45
N VAL A 155 -13.39 -6.26 7.23
CA VAL A 155 -14.55 -6.76 6.50
C VAL A 155 -14.11 -7.85 5.54
N SER A 156 -14.79 -9.01 5.63
CA SER A 156 -14.64 -10.10 4.67
C SER A 156 -15.50 -9.82 3.44
N VAL A 157 -14.93 -9.94 2.26
CA VAL A 157 -15.65 -9.79 0.98
C VAL A 157 -16.62 -10.95 0.68
N GLY A 158 -16.56 -12.02 1.48
CA GLY A 158 -17.43 -13.17 1.36
C GLY A 158 -16.99 -14.31 2.26
N GLN A 159 -17.91 -15.21 2.58
CA GLN A 159 -17.59 -16.41 3.38
C GLN A 159 -16.74 -17.43 2.60
N ARG A 160 -17.00 -17.57 1.29
CA ARG A 160 -16.30 -18.46 0.37
C ARG A 160 -15.77 -17.65 -0.79
N VAL A 161 -14.46 -17.64 -0.98
CA VAL A 161 -13.79 -16.79 -1.97
C VAL A 161 -12.86 -17.61 -2.87
N VAL A 162 -12.73 -17.15 -4.11
CA VAL A 162 -11.74 -17.61 -5.06
C VAL A 162 -10.84 -16.42 -5.38
N VAL A 163 -9.53 -16.63 -5.42
CA VAL A 163 -8.56 -15.60 -5.82
C VAL A 163 -7.97 -16.01 -7.16
N ALA A 164 -8.07 -15.15 -8.16
CA ALA A 164 -7.55 -15.44 -9.51
C ALA A 164 -6.83 -14.22 -10.08
N GLY A 165 -5.79 -14.46 -10.88
CA GLY A 165 -5.04 -13.38 -11.51
C GLY A 165 -3.66 -13.83 -11.95
N ALA A 166 -2.69 -12.90 -11.96
CA ALA A 166 -1.32 -13.18 -12.32
C ALA A 166 -0.34 -12.56 -11.30
N GLY A 167 0.60 -13.38 -10.87
CA GLY A 167 1.72 -12.95 -10.05
C GLY A 167 1.59 -13.22 -8.54
N PRO A 168 2.69 -13.01 -7.80
CA PRO A 168 2.82 -13.47 -6.42
C PRO A 168 1.90 -12.74 -5.43
N PHE A 169 1.28 -11.63 -5.83
CA PHE A 169 0.37 -10.85 -4.98
C PHE A 169 -0.91 -11.62 -4.62
N LEU A 170 -1.30 -12.62 -5.39
CA LEU A 170 -2.47 -13.46 -5.11
C LEU A 170 -2.35 -14.17 -3.75
N LEU A 171 -1.14 -14.60 -3.37
CA LEU A 171 -0.91 -15.34 -2.13
C LEU A 171 -1.11 -14.49 -0.87
N PRO A 172 -0.52 -13.27 -0.73
CA PRO A 172 -0.81 -12.41 0.41
C PRO A 172 -2.28 -11.96 0.48
N VAL A 173 -2.96 -11.82 -0.66
CA VAL A 173 -4.39 -11.53 -0.68
C VAL A 173 -5.18 -12.70 -0.11
N ALA A 174 -4.95 -13.92 -0.61
CA ALA A 174 -5.58 -15.13 -0.11
C ALA A 174 -5.35 -15.34 1.40
N ALA A 175 -4.11 -15.12 1.86
CA ALA A 175 -3.76 -15.19 3.27
C ALA A 175 -4.52 -14.15 4.11
N SER A 176 -4.61 -12.91 3.64
CA SER A 176 -5.34 -11.85 4.35
C SER A 176 -6.84 -12.17 4.46
N LEU A 177 -7.44 -12.70 3.40
CA LEU A 177 -8.84 -13.10 3.38
C LEU A 177 -9.10 -14.28 4.35
N ALA A 178 -8.23 -15.29 4.35
CA ALA A 178 -8.32 -16.40 5.27
C ALA A 178 -8.18 -15.95 6.75
N GLN A 179 -7.28 -15.01 7.03
CA GLN A 179 -7.09 -14.44 8.37
C GLN A 179 -8.28 -13.60 8.85
N THR A 180 -9.08 -13.06 7.93
CA THR A 180 -10.29 -12.29 8.23
C THR A 180 -11.57 -13.12 8.22
N GLY A 181 -11.45 -14.45 8.11
CA GLY A 181 -12.55 -15.38 8.29
C GLY A 181 -13.19 -15.92 7.01
N SER A 182 -12.65 -15.58 5.83
CA SER A 182 -13.09 -16.21 4.57
C SER A 182 -12.51 -17.62 4.42
N THR A 183 -13.29 -18.53 3.85
CA THR A 183 -12.80 -19.80 3.32
C THR A 183 -12.31 -19.60 1.90
N VAL A 184 -11.00 -19.62 1.69
CA VAL A 184 -10.41 -19.54 0.35
C VAL A 184 -10.53 -20.90 -0.33
N LEU A 185 -11.35 -20.98 -1.38
CA LEU A 185 -11.61 -22.21 -2.13
C LEU A 185 -10.50 -22.56 -3.10
N GLY A 186 -9.76 -21.55 -3.57
CA GLY A 186 -8.64 -21.76 -4.48
C GLY A 186 -7.94 -20.45 -4.86
N VAL A 187 -6.68 -20.58 -5.28
CA VAL A 187 -5.88 -19.51 -5.87
C VAL A 187 -5.47 -19.95 -7.27
N PHE A 188 -5.90 -19.20 -8.28
CA PHE A 188 -5.71 -19.54 -9.69
C PHE A 188 -4.73 -18.54 -10.32
N GLU A 189 -3.55 -19.04 -10.66
CA GLU A 189 -2.50 -18.28 -11.35
C GLU A 189 -2.65 -18.43 -12.86
N ALA A 190 -2.74 -17.29 -13.56
CA ALA A 190 -2.90 -17.26 -15.01
C ALA A 190 -1.63 -17.70 -15.77
N SER A 191 -0.46 -17.59 -15.14
CA SER A 191 0.82 -17.97 -15.74
C SER A 191 1.13 -19.43 -15.48
N THR A 192 1.50 -20.18 -16.54
CA THR A 192 1.98 -21.55 -16.37
C THR A 192 3.34 -21.57 -15.64
N PRO A 193 3.66 -22.64 -14.89
CA PRO A 193 4.98 -22.79 -14.25
C PRO A 193 6.14 -22.63 -15.23
N ALA A 194 5.99 -23.12 -16.47
CA ALA A 194 6.99 -22.99 -17.52
C ALA A 194 7.23 -21.53 -17.93
N ARG A 195 6.16 -20.72 -18.05
CA ARG A 195 6.27 -19.28 -18.33
C ARG A 195 6.91 -18.52 -17.18
N LEU A 196 6.55 -18.85 -15.94
CA LEU A 196 7.19 -18.27 -14.76
C LEU A 196 8.68 -18.59 -14.72
N ALA A 197 9.06 -19.85 -14.92
CA ALA A 197 10.46 -20.26 -15.01
C ALA A 197 11.21 -19.55 -16.14
N ALA A 198 10.66 -19.50 -17.34
CA ALA A 198 11.25 -18.81 -18.49
C ALA A 198 11.45 -17.31 -18.27
N GLY A 199 10.59 -16.67 -17.49
CA GLY A 199 10.70 -15.24 -17.15
C GLY A 199 11.82 -14.94 -16.12
N TRP A 200 12.09 -15.87 -15.20
CA TRP A 200 13.01 -15.66 -14.09
C TRP A 200 14.40 -16.29 -14.28
N LEU A 201 14.50 -17.47 -14.91
CA LEU A 201 15.77 -18.15 -15.13
C LEU A 201 16.84 -17.33 -15.85
N PRO A 202 16.51 -16.48 -16.85
CA PRO A 202 17.50 -15.62 -17.51
C PRO A 202 18.05 -14.49 -16.62
N LYS A 203 17.51 -14.31 -15.41
CA LYS A 203 17.82 -13.18 -14.51
C LYS A 203 18.29 -13.64 -13.13
N PRO A 204 19.36 -14.42 -13.03
CA PRO A 204 19.78 -15.04 -11.77
C PRO A 204 20.11 -14.01 -10.67
N TRP A 205 20.62 -12.84 -11.04
CA TRP A 205 20.91 -11.76 -10.08
C TRP A 205 19.66 -11.15 -9.46
N GLU A 206 18.57 -11.06 -10.19
CA GLU A 206 17.29 -10.61 -9.65
C GLU A 206 16.72 -11.67 -8.69
N LEU A 207 16.89 -12.96 -8.98
CA LEU A 207 16.51 -14.05 -8.08
C LEU A 207 17.29 -13.99 -6.76
N ILE A 208 18.59 -13.73 -6.80
CA ILE A 208 19.42 -13.58 -5.59
C ILE A 208 18.96 -12.36 -4.77
N ARG A 209 18.68 -11.22 -5.42
CA ARG A 209 18.14 -10.03 -4.75
C ARG A 209 16.75 -10.28 -4.16
N ALA A 210 15.95 -11.12 -4.80
CA ALA A 210 14.62 -11.49 -4.35
C ALA A 210 14.63 -12.61 -3.29
N ALA A 211 15.77 -13.21 -2.97
CA ALA A 211 15.87 -14.35 -2.06
C ALA A 211 15.28 -14.09 -0.66
N LYS A 212 15.39 -12.84 -0.15
CA LYS A 212 14.73 -12.44 1.11
C LYS A 212 13.20 -12.51 1.01
N LYS A 213 12.63 -12.23 -0.17
CA LYS A 213 11.19 -12.37 -0.42
C LYS A 213 10.77 -13.81 -0.71
N GLY A 214 11.70 -14.66 -1.10
CA GLY A 214 11.46 -16.10 -1.23
C GLY A 214 11.07 -16.77 0.10
N GLY A 215 11.61 -16.29 1.22
CA GLY A 215 11.18 -16.73 2.56
C GLY A 215 9.74 -16.35 2.90
N GLU A 216 9.31 -15.16 2.53
CA GLU A 216 7.91 -14.72 2.67
C GLU A 216 6.98 -15.58 1.81
N LEU A 217 7.36 -15.82 0.56
CA LEU A 217 6.61 -16.67 -0.37
C LEU A 217 6.50 -18.11 0.15
N ALA A 218 7.57 -18.68 0.67
CA ALA A 218 7.57 -20.00 1.30
C ALA A 218 6.63 -20.06 2.52
N GLY A 219 6.57 -18.98 3.31
CA GLY A 219 5.62 -18.82 4.41
C GLY A 219 4.16 -18.84 3.95
N TYR A 220 3.85 -18.17 2.85
CA TYR A 220 2.48 -18.20 2.29
C TYR A 220 2.12 -19.57 1.72
N ILE A 221 3.04 -20.23 1.01
CA ILE A 221 2.84 -21.59 0.49
C ILE A 221 2.65 -22.58 1.65
N SER A 222 3.45 -22.49 2.70
CA SER A 222 3.34 -23.32 3.89
C SER A 222 2.01 -23.12 4.60
N ASN A 223 1.52 -21.88 4.72
CA ASN A 223 0.20 -21.60 5.27
C ASN A 223 -0.92 -22.14 4.38
N HIS A 224 -0.74 -22.07 3.05
CA HIS A 224 -1.66 -22.63 2.07
C HIS A 224 -1.82 -24.15 2.25
N VAL A 225 -0.72 -24.89 2.31
CA VAL A 225 -0.71 -26.34 2.57
C VAL A 225 -1.30 -26.68 3.95
N ARG A 226 -0.99 -25.87 4.97
CA ARG A 226 -1.41 -26.10 6.35
C ARG A 226 -2.91 -25.86 6.56
N ASN A 227 -3.50 -24.92 5.83
CA ASN A 227 -4.93 -24.57 5.92
C ASN A 227 -5.78 -25.29 4.86
N ARG A 228 -5.22 -26.26 4.14
CA ARG A 228 -5.90 -27.00 3.06
C ARG A 228 -6.57 -26.07 2.03
N ILE A 229 -5.93 -24.97 1.70
CA ILE A 229 -6.32 -24.14 0.56
C ILE A 229 -5.81 -24.88 -0.68
N PRO A 230 -6.67 -25.34 -1.61
CA PRO A 230 -6.26 -26.12 -2.78
C PRO A 230 -5.37 -25.36 -3.74
#